data_beb92e60d592cce94e483f77403e198a
#
_entry.id   beb92e60d592cce94e483f77403e198a
#
_cell.length_a   1.000
_cell.length_b   1.000
_cell.length_c   1.000
_cell.angle_alpha   90.00
_cell.angle_beta   90.00
_cell.angle_gamma   90.00
#
_symmetry.space_group_name_H-M   'P 1'
#
loop_
_entity.id
_entity.type
_entity.pdbx_description
1 polymer ?
#
loop_
_entity_poly.entity_id
_entity_poly.type
_entity_poly.pdbx_seq_one_letter_code
_entity_poly.pdbx_strand_id
1 'polypeptide(L)'
;RQVSSHEQISLAGLVVNFIDILTHKRSQLDILQQIAPDEAAFRSLMKSWFMHSSLFEIMKIISQKNVVVLLTSDHGSILSNRASKAFGSRETSTSLRFKVGNSLGCDATEAIHIAKPEEYKLPAENPSKNYILAKEDFYFVYPNQFHEYKRQFQGGFQHGGVSMEEMIIPLITMTPKNQF
;
A
#
# COMPACT_ATOMS: atom_id res chain seq x y z
N ARG A 1 -15.06 -17.58 -9.67
CA ARG A 1 -16.54 -17.49 -9.76
C ARG A 1 -16.89 -17.01 -11.14
N GLN A 2 -17.73 -17.78 -11.86
CA GLN A 2 -18.18 -17.43 -13.20
C GLN A 2 -19.06 -16.18 -13.17
N VAL A 3 -18.65 -15.11 -13.80
CA VAL A 3 -19.40 -13.84 -13.93
C VAL A 3 -20.50 -13.96 -15.01
N SER A 4 -20.58 -15.09 -15.68
CA SER A 4 -21.36 -15.22 -16.94
C SER A 4 -22.84 -15.59 -16.80
N SER A 5 -23.40 -15.72 -15.60
CA SER A 5 -24.76 -16.29 -15.48
C SER A 5 -25.81 -15.48 -14.71
N HIS A 6 -25.56 -14.23 -14.32
CA HIS A 6 -26.53 -13.45 -13.57
C HIS A 6 -26.84 -12.10 -14.22
N GLU A 7 -27.86 -12.09 -15.06
CA GLU A 7 -28.43 -10.89 -15.69
C GLU A 7 -29.04 -9.87 -14.71
N GLN A 8 -28.97 -10.11 -13.39
CA GLN A 8 -29.55 -9.24 -12.34
C GLN A 8 -28.53 -8.66 -11.34
N ILE A 9 -27.22 -8.75 -11.62
CA ILE A 9 -26.22 -8.14 -10.73
C ILE A 9 -26.12 -6.66 -11.06
N SER A 10 -26.54 -5.79 -10.13
CA SER A 10 -26.44 -4.34 -10.26
C SER A 10 -25.05 -3.80 -9.88
N LEU A 11 -24.28 -4.55 -9.07
CA LEU A 11 -22.92 -4.18 -8.65
C LEU A 11 -22.07 -5.45 -8.44
N ALA A 12 -20.89 -5.48 -9.02
CA ALA A 12 -19.90 -6.53 -8.78
C ALA A 12 -18.56 -5.89 -8.36
N GLY A 13 -17.91 -6.46 -7.35
CA GLY A 13 -16.57 -6.04 -6.89
C GLY A 13 -15.53 -7.11 -7.22
N LEU A 14 -14.38 -6.70 -7.76
CA LEU A 14 -13.22 -7.54 -8.00
C LEU A 14 -12.02 -6.94 -7.29
N VAL A 15 -11.40 -7.70 -6.38
CA VAL A 15 -10.17 -7.32 -5.68
C VAL A 15 -9.00 -8.08 -6.29
N VAL A 16 -7.93 -7.37 -6.63
CA VAL A 16 -6.72 -7.92 -7.24
C VAL A 16 -5.52 -7.61 -6.36
N ASN A 17 -5.11 -8.57 -5.54
CA ASN A 17 -4.05 -8.39 -4.55
C ASN A 17 -2.62 -8.60 -5.11
N PHE A 18 -2.48 -8.87 -6.40
CA PHE A 18 -1.18 -9.23 -6.99
C PHE A 18 -0.14 -8.13 -6.80
N ILE A 19 -0.52 -6.87 -7.04
CA ILE A 19 0.39 -5.72 -6.97
C ILE A 19 0.85 -5.53 -5.53
N ASP A 20 -0.05 -5.60 -4.57
CA ASP A 20 0.28 -5.48 -3.15
C ASP A 20 1.22 -6.60 -2.68
N ILE A 21 0.93 -7.84 -3.02
CA ILE A 21 1.80 -9.00 -2.73
C ILE A 21 3.19 -8.79 -3.32
N LEU A 22 3.28 -8.35 -4.57
CA LEU A 22 4.55 -8.11 -5.24
C LEU A 22 5.34 -6.95 -4.61
N THR A 23 4.65 -5.89 -4.24
CA THR A 23 5.20 -4.74 -3.52
C THR A 23 5.88 -5.17 -2.23
N HIS A 24 5.18 -5.94 -1.40
CA HIS A 24 5.74 -6.46 -0.14
C HIS A 24 6.86 -7.48 -0.35
N LYS A 25 6.77 -8.33 -1.37
CA LYS A 25 7.75 -9.38 -1.62
C LYS A 25 9.03 -8.89 -2.30
N ARG A 26 9.01 -7.71 -2.93
CA ARG A 26 10.18 -7.18 -3.64
C ARG A 26 11.41 -7.04 -2.74
N SER A 27 11.26 -6.53 -1.52
CA SER A 27 12.37 -6.38 -0.58
C SER A 27 12.85 -7.71 0.03
N GLN A 28 12.05 -8.77 -0.08
CA GLN A 28 12.34 -10.08 0.52
C GLN A 28 12.97 -11.08 -0.47
N LEU A 29 12.84 -10.84 -1.76
CA LEU A 29 13.28 -11.77 -2.80
C LEU A 29 14.33 -11.10 -3.70
N ASP A 30 15.56 -11.57 -3.64
CA ASP A 30 16.69 -11.05 -4.43
C ASP A 30 16.39 -11.03 -5.93
N ILE A 31 15.67 -12.02 -6.43
CA ILE A 31 15.29 -12.09 -7.84
C ILE A 31 14.39 -10.91 -8.25
N LEU A 32 13.49 -10.49 -7.39
CA LEU A 32 12.62 -9.34 -7.66
C LEU A 32 13.38 -8.03 -7.59
N GLN A 33 14.36 -7.91 -6.71
CA GLN A 33 15.26 -6.74 -6.66
C GLN A 33 16.12 -6.64 -7.92
N GLN A 34 16.57 -7.77 -8.48
CA GLN A 34 17.34 -7.80 -9.72
C GLN A 34 16.48 -7.46 -10.94
N ILE A 35 15.24 -7.96 -11.02
CA ILE A 35 14.32 -7.69 -12.14
C ILE A 35 13.77 -6.27 -12.09
N ALA A 36 13.51 -5.75 -10.90
CA ALA A 36 12.95 -4.42 -10.68
C ALA A 36 13.82 -3.64 -9.66
N PRO A 37 15.05 -3.24 -10.03
CA PRO A 37 15.99 -2.58 -9.13
C PRO A 37 15.51 -1.20 -8.67
N ASP A 38 14.74 -0.51 -9.49
CA ASP A 38 14.22 0.81 -9.22
C ASP A 38 12.71 0.90 -9.51
N GLU A 39 12.15 2.08 -9.26
CA GLU A 39 10.72 2.34 -9.44
C GLU A 39 10.29 2.25 -10.92
N ALA A 40 11.14 2.69 -11.86
CA ALA A 40 10.82 2.63 -13.29
C ALA A 40 10.75 1.18 -13.78
N ALA A 41 11.69 0.35 -13.37
CA ALA A 41 11.68 -1.08 -13.67
C ALA A 41 10.48 -1.79 -13.02
N PHE A 42 10.13 -1.42 -11.78
CA PHE A 42 8.95 -1.95 -11.09
C PHE A 42 7.66 -1.59 -11.82
N ARG A 43 7.49 -0.35 -12.28
CA ARG A 43 6.34 0.06 -13.10
C ARG A 43 6.27 -0.70 -14.43
N SER A 44 7.42 -0.94 -15.07
CA SER A 44 7.49 -1.72 -16.31
C SER A 44 7.07 -3.17 -16.09
N LEU A 45 7.47 -3.77 -14.97
CA LEU A 45 7.05 -5.10 -14.56
C LEU A 45 5.53 -5.16 -14.34
N MET A 46 4.95 -4.17 -13.65
CA MET A 46 3.51 -4.06 -13.44
C MET A 46 2.74 -3.95 -14.75
N LYS A 47 3.21 -3.11 -15.65
CA LYS A 47 2.60 -2.95 -16.98
C LYS A 47 2.63 -4.26 -17.77
N SER A 48 3.78 -4.95 -17.78
CA SER A 48 3.92 -6.24 -18.46
C SER A 48 2.98 -7.28 -17.87
N TRP A 49 2.93 -7.39 -16.53
CA TRP A 49 1.99 -8.28 -15.87
C TRP A 49 0.54 -7.97 -16.25
N PHE A 50 0.12 -6.71 -16.17
CA PHE A 50 -1.24 -6.32 -16.50
C PHE A 50 -1.65 -6.73 -17.91
N MET A 51 -0.79 -6.43 -18.90
CA MET A 51 -1.06 -6.74 -20.32
C MET A 51 -1.21 -8.23 -20.60
N HIS A 52 -0.64 -9.11 -19.75
CA HIS A 52 -0.69 -10.56 -19.91
C HIS A 52 -1.57 -11.23 -18.85
N SER A 53 -2.29 -10.45 -18.06
CA SER A 53 -3.09 -10.95 -16.92
C SER A 53 -4.52 -11.30 -17.34
N SER A 54 -5.14 -12.19 -16.57
CA SER A 54 -6.58 -12.43 -16.66
C SER A 54 -7.41 -11.17 -16.40
N LEU A 55 -6.87 -10.20 -15.63
CA LEU A 55 -7.54 -8.92 -15.41
C LEU A 55 -7.71 -8.15 -16.74
N PHE A 56 -6.67 -8.09 -17.56
CA PHE A 56 -6.76 -7.44 -18.87
C PHE A 56 -7.76 -8.14 -19.79
N GLU A 57 -7.82 -9.46 -19.79
CA GLU A 57 -8.83 -10.21 -20.56
C GLU A 57 -10.26 -9.95 -20.05
N ILE A 58 -10.46 -9.88 -18.73
CA ILE A 58 -11.73 -9.45 -18.12
C ILE A 58 -12.13 -8.06 -18.62
N MET A 59 -11.19 -7.11 -18.62
CA MET A 59 -11.43 -5.75 -19.08
C MET A 59 -11.84 -5.72 -20.57
N LYS A 60 -11.22 -6.54 -21.41
CA LYS A 60 -11.64 -6.69 -22.83
C LYS A 60 -13.07 -7.21 -22.95
N ILE A 61 -13.44 -8.23 -22.16
CA ILE A 61 -14.80 -8.79 -22.16
C ILE A 61 -15.81 -7.73 -21.70
N ILE A 62 -15.50 -7.02 -20.63
CA ILE A 62 -16.39 -5.99 -20.07
C ILE A 62 -16.55 -4.82 -21.04
N SER A 63 -15.52 -4.46 -21.80
CA SER A 63 -15.58 -3.37 -22.79
C SER A 63 -16.62 -3.60 -23.90
N GLN A 64 -17.06 -4.86 -24.08
CA GLN A 64 -18.14 -5.24 -25.02
C GLN A 64 -19.53 -5.22 -24.35
N LYS A 65 -19.62 -4.86 -23.10
CA LYS A 65 -20.86 -4.85 -22.32
C LYS A 65 -21.28 -3.41 -22.02
N ASN A 66 -22.58 -3.20 -21.81
CA ASN A 66 -23.10 -1.92 -21.33
C ASN A 66 -22.93 -1.82 -19.80
N VAL A 67 -21.69 -1.67 -19.37
CA VAL A 67 -21.30 -1.65 -17.95
C VAL A 67 -20.38 -0.46 -17.69
N VAL A 68 -20.59 0.23 -16.57
CA VAL A 68 -19.65 1.24 -16.07
C VAL A 68 -18.63 0.53 -15.17
N VAL A 69 -17.36 0.81 -15.37
CA VAL A 69 -16.28 0.26 -14.54
C VAL A 69 -15.65 1.39 -13.74
N LEU A 70 -15.55 1.19 -12.43
CA LEU A 70 -14.76 2.03 -11.52
C LEU A 70 -13.48 1.27 -11.17
N LEU A 71 -12.33 1.84 -11.51
CA LEU A 71 -11.02 1.30 -11.16
C LEU A 71 -10.38 2.22 -10.13
N THR A 72 -10.00 1.66 -9.00
CA THR A 72 -9.33 2.38 -7.91
C THR A 72 -8.38 1.45 -7.14
N SER A 73 -7.68 1.99 -6.18
CA SER A 73 -6.85 1.29 -5.20
C SER A 73 -7.30 1.68 -3.79
N ASP A 74 -7.03 0.86 -2.80
CA ASP A 74 -7.24 1.14 -1.37
C ASP A 74 -6.15 2.06 -0.80
N HIS A 75 -4.94 1.97 -1.32
CA HIS A 75 -3.80 2.84 -1.00
C HIS A 75 -2.80 2.86 -2.15
N GLY A 76 -1.84 3.77 -2.08
CA GLY A 76 -0.65 3.75 -2.90
C GLY A 76 0.55 3.16 -2.14
N SER A 77 1.75 3.37 -2.62
CA SER A 77 2.98 2.90 -1.98
C SER A 77 4.16 3.82 -2.30
N ILE A 78 5.12 3.89 -1.38
CA ILE A 78 6.35 4.68 -1.54
C ILE A 78 7.59 3.79 -1.42
N LEU A 79 8.61 4.10 -2.20
CA LEU A 79 9.94 3.49 -2.05
C LEU A 79 10.63 4.06 -0.81
N SER A 80 10.70 3.27 0.26
CA SER A 80 11.21 3.71 1.56
C SER A 80 12.72 3.51 1.66
N ASN A 81 13.47 4.60 1.86
CA ASN A 81 14.94 4.58 1.87
C ASN A 81 15.56 5.02 3.21
N ARG A 82 14.84 5.79 4.02
CA ARG A 82 15.36 6.39 5.26
C ARG A 82 14.77 5.71 6.49
N ALA A 83 15.64 5.09 7.29
CA ALA A 83 15.22 4.44 8.53
C ALA A 83 15.06 5.48 9.65
N SER A 84 13.89 5.48 10.30
CA SER A 84 13.56 6.27 11.49
C SER A 84 13.46 5.36 12.72
N LYS A 85 13.92 5.83 13.87
CA LYS A 85 13.84 5.07 15.12
C LYS A 85 12.48 5.23 15.77
N ALA A 86 11.79 4.13 15.98
CA ALA A 86 10.59 4.09 16.81
C ALA A 86 10.97 3.62 18.23
N PHE A 87 10.52 4.37 19.22
CA PHE A 87 10.71 4.06 20.64
C PHE A 87 9.36 3.63 21.22
N GLY A 88 9.38 2.67 22.16
CA GLY A 88 8.18 2.20 22.85
C GLY A 88 8.14 0.70 23.03
N SER A 89 6.98 0.17 23.43
CA SER A 89 6.78 -1.26 23.66
C SER A 89 6.88 -2.05 22.35
N ARG A 90 7.38 -3.29 22.43
CA ARG A 90 7.46 -4.19 21.28
C ARG A 90 6.10 -4.72 20.79
N GLU A 91 5.07 -4.57 21.59
CA GLU A 91 3.69 -4.95 21.24
C GLU A 91 3.04 -3.89 20.35
N THR A 92 3.64 -3.66 19.18
CA THR A 92 3.17 -2.67 18.23
C THR A 92 2.87 -3.33 16.89
N SER A 93 2.17 -2.59 16.02
CA SER A 93 1.89 -3.05 14.66
C SER A 93 3.17 -3.44 13.92
N THR A 94 3.09 -4.43 13.06
CA THR A 94 4.21 -4.91 12.24
C THR A 94 4.53 -3.97 11.07
N SER A 95 3.63 -3.04 10.74
CA SER A 95 3.84 -2.08 9.65
C SER A 95 5.13 -1.27 9.84
N LEU A 96 5.81 -1.02 8.75
CA LEU A 96 7.02 -0.19 8.75
C LEU A 96 6.72 1.30 8.59
N ARG A 97 5.52 1.66 8.14
CA ARG A 97 5.14 3.05 7.89
C ARG A 97 4.29 3.66 8.99
N PHE A 98 3.69 2.85 9.84
CA PHE A 98 3.01 3.31 11.05
C PHE A 98 3.24 2.36 12.22
N LYS A 99 3.14 2.89 13.41
CA LYS A 99 3.12 2.08 14.65
C LYS A 99 1.95 2.51 15.52
N VAL A 100 1.34 1.53 16.15
CA VAL A 100 0.27 1.71 17.13
C VAL A 100 0.68 1.00 18.40
N GLY A 101 0.69 1.69 19.53
CA GLY A 101 1.12 1.09 20.78
C GLY A 101 1.04 2.07 21.96
N ASN A 102 1.54 1.64 23.11
CA ASN A 102 1.54 2.45 24.30
C ASN A 102 2.84 3.26 24.40
N SER A 103 2.71 4.57 24.64
CA SER A 103 3.83 5.48 24.86
C SER A 103 4.91 5.41 23.76
N LEU A 104 4.48 5.35 22.51
CA LEU A 104 5.40 5.40 21.37
C LEU A 104 6.03 6.79 21.26
N GLY A 105 7.28 6.82 20.80
CA GLY A 105 8.00 8.03 20.47
C GLY A 105 8.72 7.92 19.13
N CYS A 106 8.92 9.05 18.48
CA CYS A 106 9.62 9.17 17.19
C CYS A 106 10.27 10.56 17.11
N ASP A 107 11.12 10.74 16.10
CA ASP A 107 11.60 12.06 15.72
C ASP A 107 10.47 12.83 15.02
N ALA A 108 10.15 14.03 15.50
CA ALA A 108 9.07 14.86 14.97
C ALA A 108 9.36 15.38 13.54
N THR A 109 10.60 15.41 13.11
CA THR A 109 10.99 15.75 11.73
C THR A 109 10.71 14.62 10.76
N GLU A 110 10.77 13.37 11.22
CA GLU A 110 10.68 12.14 10.42
C GLU A 110 9.27 11.52 10.45
N ALA A 111 8.46 11.84 11.47
CA ALA A 111 7.15 11.24 11.65
C ALA A 111 6.14 12.22 12.27
N ILE A 112 4.85 11.89 12.13
CA ILE A 112 3.75 12.51 12.85
C ILE A 112 3.45 11.66 14.08
N HIS A 113 3.39 12.30 15.25
CA HIS A 113 3.00 11.67 16.49
C HIS A 113 1.57 12.08 16.86
N ILE A 114 0.67 11.12 16.92
CA ILE A 114 -0.73 11.31 17.34
C ILE A 114 -0.85 10.83 18.79
N ALA A 115 -0.69 11.76 19.71
CA ALA A 115 -0.75 11.47 21.15
C ALA A 115 -2.17 11.21 21.66
N LYS A 116 -3.18 11.78 20.97
CA LYS A 116 -4.60 11.65 21.31
C LYS A 116 -5.36 11.12 20.08
N PRO A 117 -5.43 9.81 19.92
CA PRO A 117 -6.05 9.19 18.74
C PRO A 117 -7.53 9.56 18.56
N GLU A 118 -8.26 9.79 19.65
CA GLU A 118 -9.67 10.16 19.67
C GLU A 118 -9.97 11.49 18.94
N GLU A 119 -9.04 12.44 18.95
CA GLU A 119 -9.17 13.71 18.21
C GLU A 119 -9.21 13.47 16.70
N TYR A 120 -8.65 12.34 16.24
CA TYR A 120 -8.61 11.90 14.84
C TYR A 120 -9.57 10.75 14.54
N LYS A 121 -10.47 10.40 15.48
CA LYS A 121 -11.40 9.26 15.39
C LYS A 121 -10.67 7.91 15.19
N LEU A 122 -9.44 7.80 15.66
CA LEU A 122 -8.67 6.56 15.66
C LEU A 122 -8.97 5.75 16.92
N PRO A 123 -8.94 4.40 16.83
CA PRO A 123 -9.19 3.54 17.99
C PRO A 123 -8.17 3.78 19.11
N ALA A 124 -8.66 3.94 20.35
CA ALA A 124 -7.85 4.04 21.55
C ALA A 124 -8.44 3.13 22.64
N GLU A 125 -7.75 2.04 22.96
CA GLU A 125 -8.18 1.08 23.98
C GLU A 125 -7.88 1.56 25.40
N ASN A 126 -6.90 2.47 25.53
CA ASN A 126 -6.48 3.05 26.80
C ASN A 126 -5.83 4.43 26.57
N PRO A 127 -5.70 5.27 27.62
CA PRO A 127 -5.15 6.62 27.49
C PRO A 127 -3.67 6.71 27.07
N SER A 128 -2.93 5.61 27.19
CA SER A 128 -1.51 5.56 26.76
C SER A 128 -1.35 5.17 25.29
N LYS A 129 -2.45 4.78 24.63
CA LYS A 129 -2.45 4.38 23.20
C LYS A 129 -2.16 5.59 22.34
N ASN A 130 -1.15 5.49 21.50
CA ASN A 130 -0.81 6.53 20.54
C ASN A 130 -0.36 5.92 19.21
N TYR A 131 -0.21 6.78 18.21
CA TYR A 131 0.18 6.40 16.86
C TYR A 131 1.37 7.23 16.41
N ILE A 132 2.26 6.62 15.66
CA ILE A 132 3.29 7.32 14.88
C ILE A 132 3.17 6.94 13.42
N LEU A 133 3.19 7.95 12.54
CA LEU A 133 3.03 7.80 11.09
C LEU A 133 4.26 8.36 10.38
N ALA A 134 4.91 7.57 9.57
CA ALA A 134 6.11 8.00 8.86
C ALA A 134 5.78 9.04 7.78
N LYS A 135 6.58 10.08 7.70
CA LYS A 135 6.57 11.09 6.63
C LYS A 135 7.43 10.62 5.46
N GLU A 136 7.26 11.23 4.32
CA GLU A 136 8.11 11.04 3.14
C GLU A 136 8.50 9.56 2.95
N ASP A 137 9.75 9.27 2.65
CA ASP A 137 10.29 7.91 2.44
C ASP A 137 10.89 7.26 3.70
N PHE A 138 10.56 7.79 4.91
CA PHE A 138 10.97 7.17 6.17
C PHE A 138 10.23 5.87 6.44
N TYR A 139 10.88 4.95 7.16
CA TYR A 139 10.26 3.74 7.70
C TYR A 139 10.78 3.45 9.11
N PHE A 140 9.94 2.87 9.96
CA PHE A 140 10.26 2.67 11.36
C PHE A 140 11.06 1.39 11.60
N VAL A 141 12.13 1.53 12.36
CA VAL A 141 12.91 0.42 12.90
C VAL A 141 13.10 0.60 14.41
N TYR A 142 13.18 -0.51 15.14
CA TYR A 142 13.48 -0.44 16.54
C TYR A 142 14.99 -0.22 16.76
N PRO A 143 15.40 0.52 17.83
CA PRO A 143 16.80 0.78 18.11
C PRO A 143 17.64 -0.50 18.27
N ASN A 144 17.03 -1.54 18.88
CA ASN A 144 17.65 -2.87 18.99
C ASN A 144 17.62 -3.55 17.62
N GLN A 145 18.73 -3.78 16.97
CA GLN A 145 18.84 -4.35 15.61
C GLN A 145 18.63 -3.30 14.48
N PHE A 146 18.87 -2.02 14.77
CA PHE A 146 18.71 -0.94 13.79
C PHE A 146 19.42 -1.24 12.45
N HIS A 147 20.68 -1.67 12.49
CA HIS A 147 21.47 -1.91 11.27
C HIS A 147 20.96 -3.11 10.45
N GLU A 148 20.45 -4.14 11.11
CA GLU A 148 19.87 -5.30 10.46
C GLU A 148 18.58 -4.96 9.74
N TYR A 149 17.63 -4.33 10.45
CA TYR A 149 16.36 -3.90 9.87
C TYR A 149 16.54 -2.83 8.79
N LYS A 150 17.49 -1.90 8.98
CA LYS A 150 17.82 -0.93 7.94
C LYS A 150 18.23 -1.63 6.66
N ARG A 151 19.15 -2.57 6.72
CA ARG A 151 19.61 -3.31 5.53
C ARG A 151 18.51 -4.16 4.89
N GLN A 152 17.62 -4.73 5.72
CA GLN A 152 16.54 -5.60 5.24
C GLN A 152 15.45 -4.82 4.51
N PHE A 153 15.10 -3.61 4.98
CA PHE A 153 13.91 -2.90 4.50
C PHE A 153 14.21 -1.69 3.63
N GLN A 154 15.45 -1.23 3.59
CA GLN A 154 15.85 -0.12 2.75
C GLN A 154 15.61 -0.42 1.27
N GLY A 155 14.99 0.52 0.55
CA GLY A 155 14.65 0.35 -0.86
C GLY A 155 13.47 -0.59 -1.10
N GLY A 156 12.69 -0.93 -0.06
CA GLY A 156 11.43 -1.64 -0.20
C GLY A 156 10.27 -0.69 -0.43
N PHE A 157 9.28 -1.11 -1.22
CA PHE A 157 8.01 -0.40 -1.29
C PHE A 157 7.20 -0.69 -0.03
N GLN A 158 6.65 0.37 0.56
CA GLN A 158 5.87 0.31 1.80
C GLN A 158 4.65 1.20 1.68
N HIS A 159 3.66 0.99 2.54
CA HIS A 159 2.46 1.82 2.65
C HIS A 159 1.99 1.94 4.12
N GLY A 160 1.07 2.87 4.38
CA GLY A 160 0.50 3.12 5.69
C GLY A 160 1.05 4.36 6.41
N GLY A 161 1.95 5.11 5.75
CA GLY A 161 2.39 6.42 6.21
C GLY A 161 1.53 7.56 5.66
N VAL A 162 2.09 8.76 5.63
CA VAL A 162 1.39 9.99 5.21
C VAL A 162 2.11 10.68 4.03
N SER A 163 2.74 9.92 3.16
CA SER A 163 3.25 10.49 1.91
C SER A 163 2.14 10.64 0.87
N MET A 164 2.34 11.53 -0.09
CA MET A 164 1.37 11.72 -1.19
C MET A 164 1.22 10.44 -2.02
N GLU A 165 2.30 9.71 -2.23
CA GLU A 165 2.36 8.45 -2.96
C GLU A 165 1.54 7.34 -2.32
N GLU A 166 1.32 7.40 -1.01
CA GLU A 166 0.51 6.44 -0.27
C GLU A 166 -0.96 6.87 -0.19
N MET A 167 -1.22 8.16 -0.06
CA MET A 167 -2.55 8.70 0.26
C MET A 167 -3.35 9.09 -0.98
N ILE A 168 -2.69 9.49 -2.07
CA ILE A 168 -3.37 9.88 -3.31
C ILE A 168 -3.51 8.65 -4.20
N ILE A 169 -4.76 8.23 -4.38
CA ILE A 169 -5.11 7.07 -5.18
C ILE A 169 -5.84 7.48 -6.46
N PRO A 170 -5.71 6.70 -7.54
CA PRO A 170 -6.49 6.94 -8.74
C PRO A 170 -7.95 6.53 -8.55
N LEU A 171 -8.85 7.28 -9.16
CA LEU A 171 -10.24 6.87 -9.37
C LEU A 171 -10.57 7.07 -10.84
N ILE A 172 -10.66 5.97 -11.58
CA ILE A 172 -10.89 5.97 -13.03
C ILE A 172 -12.28 5.42 -13.32
N THR A 173 -13.10 6.22 -13.99
CA THR A 173 -14.41 5.79 -14.49
C THR A 173 -14.32 5.51 -15.97
N MET A 174 -14.67 4.28 -16.37
CA MET A 174 -14.75 3.87 -17.76
C MET A 174 -16.22 3.61 -18.11
N THR A 175 -16.72 4.31 -19.10
CA THR A 175 -18.09 4.16 -19.61
C THR A 175 -18.08 3.43 -20.94
N PRO A 176 -19.17 2.71 -21.30
CA PRO A 176 -19.31 2.11 -22.61
C PRO A 176 -19.20 3.17 -23.70
N LYS A 177 -18.52 2.85 -24.79
CA LYS A 177 -18.61 3.66 -25.99
C LYS A 177 -20.02 3.52 -26.53
N ASN A 178 -20.72 4.65 -26.75
CA ASN A 178 -21.95 4.62 -27.51
C ASN A 178 -21.64 3.95 -28.88
N GLN A 179 -22.29 2.84 -29.15
CA GLN A 179 -22.26 2.27 -30.48
C GLN A 179 -23.14 3.22 -31.31
N PHE A 180 -22.49 4.00 -32.17
CA PHE A 180 -23.17 4.74 -33.22
C PHE A 180 -23.54 3.77 -34.35
#